data_3ad73d980e829af29b2f77a6a4eb8b05
#
_entry.id   3ad73d980e829af29b2f77a6a4eb8b05
#
_cell.length_a   1.000
_cell.length_b   1.000
_cell.length_c   1.000
_cell.angle_alpha   90.00
_cell.angle_beta   90.00
_cell.angle_gamma   90.00
#
_symmetry.space_group_name_H-M   'P 1'
#
loop_
_entity.id
_entity.type
_entity.pdbx_description
1 polymer ?
#
loop_
_entity_poly.entity_id
_entity_poly.type
_entity_poly.pdbx_seq_one_letter_code
_entity_poly.pdbx_strand_id
1 'polypeptide(L)'
;MAKNFKEIEGQIEQINEPRFAKDRRVWVLMVKANGSWRALVSKDGEKIKAQYELLKSKQIAQSINLSVQATNLSASKVRLAEYAYSLIEKHSTDDEALMEAAKLFSNQQQHLQSPMVSECADKFLLKQRKRNLAPVTLKDYHFLLKEVKETFDGKRIRDITPTMWTKFIEAKPHPVTQRSRFIYLKSFLNFCVGKNNPEATESRWLDSVPLYWEAPKTEVAEIASYTYTDVVELLKRANLNGTLGYHVMRLFSMMRTEEYERFIEIGGKTVKTNRFIDLENGRITINNLIYKKRGQSEHRGRYYTELPTAFKEWLEYFNENDTELSITMKTTAKMRRKSPNPKDRISNILRHSAITFHSIRFSDPLRTSYIAGNSVSIISNHYLNMNIPKMDADSFYELTPTKAKELGIL
;
A
#
# COMPACT_ATOMS: atom_id res chain seq x y z
N MET A 1 -19.73 31.73 -68.59
CA MET A 1 -19.34 31.71 -67.18
C MET A 1 -19.91 30.46 -66.54
N ALA A 2 -19.06 29.48 -66.23
CA ALA A 2 -19.49 28.26 -65.55
C ALA A 2 -19.76 28.61 -64.07
N LYS A 3 -21.03 28.65 -63.68
CA LYS A 3 -21.37 28.72 -62.26
C LYS A 3 -20.91 27.41 -61.61
N ASN A 4 -19.93 27.49 -60.69
CA ASN A 4 -19.49 26.38 -59.88
C ASN A 4 -20.71 25.70 -59.24
N PHE A 5 -20.76 24.39 -59.32
CA PHE A 5 -21.71 23.61 -58.54
C PHE A 5 -21.54 23.97 -57.07
N LYS A 6 -22.52 24.65 -56.46
CA LYS A 6 -22.53 24.82 -55.01
C LYS A 6 -22.72 23.47 -54.38
N GLU A 7 -21.85 23.16 -53.46
CA GLU A 7 -21.93 21.94 -52.69
C GLU A 7 -23.31 21.86 -52.01
N ILE A 8 -23.98 20.69 -52.11
CA ILE A 8 -25.25 20.48 -51.44
C ILE A 8 -24.91 20.06 -50.01
N GLU A 9 -25.07 21.00 -49.11
CA GLU A 9 -24.92 20.76 -47.69
C GLU A 9 -26.24 20.32 -47.05
N GLY A 10 -26.17 19.36 -46.11
CA GLY A 10 -27.30 18.86 -45.33
C GLY A 10 -27.80 17.48 -45.73
N GLN A 11 -28.89 17.04 -45.08
CA GLN A 11 -29.47 15.71 -45.31
C GLN A 11 -30.17 15.66 -46.65
N ILE A 12 -29.77 14.69 -47.50
CA ILE A 12 -30.37 14.45 -48.81
C ILE A 12 -31.60 13.52 -48.66
N GLU A 13 -32.78 14.08 -48.93
CA GLU A 13 -34.05 13.35 -48.79
C GLU A 13 -34.41 12.59 -50.04
N GLN A 14 -34.25 13.23 -51.24
CA GLN A 14 -34.62 12.64 -52.52
C GLN A 14 -33.72 13.17 -53.65
N ILE A 15 -33.38 12.29 -54.58
CA ILE A 15 -32.63 12.62 -55.80
C ILE A 15 -33.39 12.06 -56.98
N ASN A 16 -33.73 12.92 -57.90
CA ASN A 16 -34.34 12.48 -59.15
C ASN A 16 -33.29 12.14 -60.23
N GLU A 17 -33.58 11.24 -61.14
CA GLU A 17 -32.65 10.97 -62.23
C GLU A 17 -32.40 12.18 -63.13
N PRO A 18 -31.16 12.34 -63.62
CA PRO A 18 -30.81 13.45 -64.49
C PRO A 18 -31.65 13.41 -65.75
N ARG A 19 -32.21 14.56 -66.13
CA ARG A 19 -33.00 14.69 -67.37
C ARG A 19 -32.48 15.83 -68.25
N PHE A 20 -32.59 15.65 -69.61
CA PHE A 20 -32.25 16.69 -70.53
C PHE A 20 -33.44 17.63 -70.75
N ALA A 21 -33.32 18.87 -70.44
CA ALA A 21 -34.33 19.90 -70.71
C ALA A 21 -34.09 20.48 -72.08
N LYS A 22 -34.93 20.06 -73.07
CA LYS A 22 -34.81 20.41 -74.48
C LYS A 22 -34.97 21.91 -74.77
N ASP A 23 -35.83 22.57 -73.99
CA ASP A 23 -36.11 24.01 -74.07
C ASP A 23 -34.89 24.88 -73.72
N ARG A 24 -34.07 24.40 -72.86
CA ARG A 24 -32.86 25.12 -72.33
C ARG A 24 -31.55 24.51 -72.79
N ARG A 25 -31.57 23.41 -73.53
CA ARG A 25 -30.38 22.64 -73.98
C ARG A 25 -29.40 22.33 -72.87
N VAL A 26 -29.90 21.94 -71.69
CA VAL A 26 -29.12 21.60 -70.55
C VAL A 26 -29.59 20.35 -69.81
N TRP A 27 -28.68 19.67 -69.11
CA TRP A 27 -29.05 18.58 -68.24
C TRP A 27 -29.41 19.17 -66.86
N VAL A 28 -30.45 18.62 -66.21
CA VAL A 28 -30.97 19.06 -64.93
C VAL A 28 -31.04 17.86 -63.99
N LEU A 29 -30.43 17.99 -62.83
CA LEU A 29 -30.52 17.09 -61.71
C LEU A 29 -31.26 17.79 -60.57
N MET A 30 -32.36 17.24 -60.11
CA MET A 30 -33.14 17.77 -58.99
C MET A 30 -32.81 16.98 -57.72
N VAL A 31 -32.47 17.71 -56.66
CA VAL A 31 -32.09 17.16 -55.34
C VAL A 31 -32.93 17.87 -54.29
N LYS A 32 -33.59 17.10 -53.43
CA LYS A 32 -34.27 17.58 -52.25
C LYS A 32 -33.35 17.41 -51.03
N ALA A 33 -33.00 18.51 -50.39
CA ALA A 33 -32.16 18.51 -49.19
C ALA A 33 -32.72 19.54 -48.17
N ASN A 34 -32.81 19.14 -46.91
CA ASN A 34 -33.39 19.96 -45.84
C ASN A 34 -34.74 20.56 -46.18
N GLY A 35 -35.66 19.74 -46.70
CA GLY A 35 -37.02 20.14 -47.07
C GLY A 35 -37.15 20.93 -48.39
N SER A 36 -36.09 21.32 -49.05
CA SER A 36 -36.11 22.21 -50.22
C SER A 36 -35.51 21.55 -51.46
N TRP A 37 -36.17 21.73 -52.61
CA TRP A 37 -35.69 21.28 -53.93
C TRP A 37 -34.65 22.22 -54.50
N ARG A 38 -33.54 21.68 -54.97
CA ARG A 38 -32.46 22.39 -55.66
C ARG A 38 -32.20 21.75 -57.01
N ALA A 39 -32.00 22.58 -58.04
CA ALA A 39 -31.66 22.13 -59.40
C ALA A 39 -30.18 22.35 -59.65
N LEU A 40 -29.46 21.27 -59.98
CA LEU A 40 -28.12 21.33 -60.55
C LEU A 40 -28.24 21.27 -62.06
N VAL A 41 -27.59 22.22 -62.73
CA VAL A 41 -27.77 22.37 -64.24
C VAL A 41 -26.37 22.41 -64.85
N SER A 42 -26.20 21.60 -65.95
CA SER A 42 -24.98 21.61 -66.75
C SER A 42 -25.27 21.35 -68.19
N LYS A 43 -24.49 21.89 -69.12
CA LYS A 43 -24.52 21.52 -70.55
C LYS A 43 -23.82 20.20 -70.79
N ASP A 44 -22.98 19.76 -69.87
CA ASP A 44 -22.24 18.50 -69.93
C ASP A 44 -23.02 17.40 -69.18
N GLY A 45 -23.49 16.40 -69.92
CA GLY A 45 -24.28 15.28 -69.40
C GLY A 45 -23.47 14.33 -68.54
N GLU A 46 -22.19 14.12 -68.82
CA GLU A 46 -21.31 13.25 -68.00
C GLU A 46 -21.06 13.85 -66.67
N LYS A 47 -20.89 15.18 -66.61
CA LYS A 47 -20.68 15.91 -65.33
C LYS A 47 -21.92 15.81 -64.45
N ILE A 48 -23.12 15.85 -64.96
CA ILE A 48 -24.36 15.71 -64.20
C ILE A 48 -24.55 14.26 -63.73
N LYS A 49 -24.24 13.26 -64.59
CA LYS A 49 -24.28 11.85 -64.19
C LYS A 49 -23.29 11.55 -63.07
N ALA A 50 -22.05 12.04 -63.16
CA ALA A 50 -21.06 11.89 -62.10
C ALA A 50 -21.53 12.51 -60.77
N GLN A 51 -22.19 13.67 -60.85
CA GLN A 51 -22.76 14.33 -59.65
C GLN A 51 -23.95 13.55 -59.07
N TYR A 52 -24.77 12.94 -59.93
CA TYR A 52 -25.89 12.07 -59.52
C TYR A 52 -25.38 10.87 -58.74
N GLU A 53 -24.38 10.15 -59.22
CA GLU A 53 -23.81 8.99 -58.52
C GLU A 53 -23.16 9.39 -57.18
N LEU A 54 -22.45 10.53 -57.13
CA LEU A 54 -21.87 11.06 -55.91
C LEU A 54 -22.93 11.38 -54.86
N LEU A 55 -24.03 12.04 -55.23
CA LEU A 55 -25.11 12.41 -54.33
C LEU A 55 -25.93 11.19 -53.88
N LYS A 56 -26.12 10.22 -54.77
CA LYS A 56 -26.78 8.93 -54.46
C LYS A 56 -25.98 8.12 -53.44
N SER A 57 -24.65 8.08 -53.57
CA SER A 57 -23.75 7.47 -52.58
C SER A 57 -23.81 8.19 -51.23
N LYS A 58 -23.87 9.53 -51.20
CA LYS A 58 -24.07 10.31 -49.97
C LYS A 58 -25.44 10.04 -49.34
N GLN A 59 -26.51 9.91 -50.11
CA GLN A 59 -27.85 9.61 -49.60
C GLN A 59 -27.92 8.22 -48.95
N ILE A 60 -27.33 7.22 -49.59
CA ILE A 60 -27.22 5.85 -49.05
C ILE A 60 -26.44 5.86 -47.75
N ALA A 61 -25.29 6.55 -47.68
CA ALA A 61 -24.49 6.67 -46.49
C ALA A 61 -25.25 7.37 -45.34
N GLN A 62 -26.07 8.37 -45.63
CA GLN A 62 -26.91 9.05 -44.64
C GLN A 62 -28.10 8.19 -44.16
N SER A 63 -28.69 7.35 -45.03
CA SER A 63 -29.82 6.47 -44.68
C SER A 63 -29.42 5.30 -43.78
N ILE A 64 -28.15 4.89 -43.82
CA ILE A 64 -27.61 3.80 -43.00
C ILE A 64 -27.25 4.30 -41.59
N ASN A 65 -27.53 5.56 -41.26
CA ASN A 65 -27.18 6.18 -39.96
C ASN A 65 -25.68 6.13 -39.65
N LEU A 66 -24.85 5.89 -40.66
CA LEU A 66 -23.42 6.10 -40.59
C LEU A 66 -23.19 7.60 -40.63
N SER A 67 -22.96 8.25 -39.50
CA SER A 67 -22.32 9.54 -39.48
C SER A 67 -20.94 9.34 -40.14
N VAL A 68 -20.86 9.56 -41.44
CA VAL A 68 -19.60 9.68 -42.14
C VAL A 68 -19.00 11.01 -41.70
N GLN A 69 -18.45 11.02 -40.49
CA GLN A 69 -17.30 11.88 -40.20
C GLN A 69 -16.30 11.50 -41.28
N ALA A 70 -15.93 12.42 -42.13
CA ALA A 70 -14.88 12.24 -43.13
C ALA A 70 -13.69 11.63 -42.37
N THR A 71 -13.46 10.32 -42.54
CA THR A 71 -12.37 9.63 -41.90
C THR A 71 -11.11 10.23 -42.49
N ASN A 72 -10.28 10.89 -41.68
CA ASN A 72 -8.94 11.34 -42.08
C ASN A 72 -8.00 10.15 -42.38
N LEU A 73 -8.57 8.99 -42.68
CA LEU A 73 -7.84 7.78 -43.05
C LEU A 73 -7.44 7.86 -44.53
N SER A 74 -6.18 7.63 -44.80
CA SER A 74 -5.71 7.47 -46.18
C SER A 74 -6.40 6.26 -46.86
N ALA A 75 -6.53 6.27 -48.15
CA ALA A 75 -7.15 5.17 -48.91
C ALA A 75 -6.48 3.80 -48.61
N SER A 76 -5.19 3.77 -48.30
CA SER A 76 -4.51 2.56 -47.89
C SER A 76 -4.98 2.04 -46.52
N LYS A 77 -5.27 2.92 -45.58
CA LYS A 77 -5.81 2.53 -44.26
C LYS A 77 -7.26 2.04 -44.34
N VAL A 78 -8.07 2.62 -45.25
CA VAL A 78 -9.43 2.13 -45.49
C VAL A 78 -9.38 0.71 -46.03
N ARG A 79 -8.56 0.42 -47.06
CA ARG A 79 -8.41 -0.94 -47.61
C ARG A 79 -7.91 -1.94 -46.58
N LEU A 80 -7.01 -1.51 -45.69
CA LEU A 80 -6.52 -2.37 -44.61
C LEU A 80 -7.61 -2.70 -43.57
N ALA A 81 -8.50 -1.73 -43.29
CA ALA A 81 -9.66 -1.93 -42.43
C ALA A 81 -10.68 -2.86 -43.05
N GLU A 82 -10.97 -2.69 -44.36
CA GLU A 82 -11.84 -3.58 -45.14
C GLU A 82 -11.30 -5.02 -45.17
N TYR A 83 -9.98 -5.19 -45.34
CA TYR A 83 -9.34 -6.50 -45.34
C TYR A 83 -9.40 -7.12 -43.91
N ALA A 84 -9.14 -6.35 -42.86
CA ALA A 84 -9.24 -6.83 -41.47
C ALA A 84 -10.69 -7.27 -41.16
N TYR A 85 -11.68 -6.51 -41.58
CA TYR A 85 -13.08 -6.86 -41.45
C TYR A 85 -13.41 -8.17 -42.14
N SER A 86 -12.97 -8.35 -43.42
CA SER A 86 -13.17 -9.60 -44.19
C SER A 86 -12.53 -10.85 -43.58
N LEU A 87 -11.47 -10.68 -42.74
CA LEU A 87 -10.89 -11.79 -42.01
C LEU A 87 -11.76 -12.19 -40.81
N ILE A 88 -12.34 -11.21 -40.12
CA ILE A 88 -13.18 -11.41 -38.92
C ILE A 88 -14.55 -12.01 -39.36
N GLU A 89 -15.11 -11.53 -40.45
CA GLU A 89 -16.39 -11.98 -41.02
C GLU A 89 -16.40 -13.48 -41.35
N LYS A 90 -15.24 -14.08 -41.62
CA LYS A 90 -15.10 -15.54 -41.82
C LYS A 90 -15.35 -16.35 -40.52
N HIS A 91 -15.27 -15.72 -39.38
CA HIS A 91 -15.37 -16.36 -38.07
C HIS A 91 -16.57 -15.89 -37.25
N SER A 92 -17.12 -14.71 -37.55
CA SER A 92 -18.30 -14.16 -36.90
C SER A 92 -19.00 -13.19 -37.86
N THR A 93 -20.33 -13.28 -37.89
CA THR A 93 -21.21 -12.34 -38.62
C THR A 93 -21.71 -11.20 -37.71
N ASP A 94 -21.20 -11.10 -36.50
CA ASP A 94 -21.59 -10.10 -35.51
C ASP A 94 -20.80 -8.80 -35.75
N ASP A 95 -21.51 -7.68 -35.87
CA ASP A 95 -20.91 -6.36 -36.05
C ASP A 95 -20.01 -5.95 -34.84
N GLU A 96 -20.21 -6.56 -33.66
CA GLU A 96 -19.39 -6.35 -32.50
C GLU A 96 -18.03 -7.08 -32.57
N ALA A 97 -17.91 -8.11 -33.43
CA ALA A 97 -16.70 -8.93 -33.52
C ALA A 97 -15.45 -8.12 -33.92
N LEU A 98 -15.60 -7.10 -34.75
CA LEU A 98 -14.50 -6.19 -35.13
C LEU A 98 -14.01 -5.37 -33.90
N MET A 99 -14.96 -4.89 -33.12
CA MET A 99 -14.66 -4.15 -31.89
C MET A 99 -13.96 -5.03 -30.88
N GLU A 100 -14.38 -6.29 -30.74
CA GLU A 100 -13.72 -7.26 -29.86
C GLU A 100 -12.32 -7.61 -30.34
N ALA A 101 -12.13 -7.85 -31.62
CA ALA A 101 -10.82 -8.11 -32.21
C ALA A 101 -9.88 -6.92 -32.03
N ALA A 102 -10.36 -5.68 -32.22
CA ALA A 102 -9.58 -4.47 -32.00
C ALA A 102 -9.19 -4.31 -30.51
N LYS A 103 -10.12 -4.62 -29.58
CA LYS A 103 -9.83 -4.63 -28.14
C LYS A 103 -8.79 -5.69 -27.77
N LEU A 104 -8.93 -6.91 -28.30
CA LEU A 104 -7.97 -8.00 -28.09
C LEU A 104 -6.58 -7.63 -28.60
N PHE A 105 -6.48 -7.07 -29.80
CA PHE A 105 -5.21 -6.61 -30.35
C PHE A 105 -4.60 -5.48 -29.52
N SER A 106 -5.39 -4.49 -29.13
CA SER A 106 -4.92 -3.39 -28.25
C SER A 106 -4.41 -3.93 -26.92
N ASN A 107 -5.14 -4.85 -26.29
CA ASN A 107 -4.74 -5.49 -25.04
C ASN A 107 -3.43 -6.27 -25.22
N GLN A 108 -3.30 -7.02 -26.32
CA GLN A 108 -2.08 -7.78 -26.62
C GLN A 108 -0.86 -6.86 -26.80
N GLN A 109 -1.02 -5.74 -27.51
CA GLN A 109 0.05 -4.74 -27.64
C GLN A 109 0.45 -4.13 -26.31
N GLN A 110 -0.52 -3.81 -25.46
CA GLN A 110 -0.24 -3.31 -24.10
C GLN A 110 0.48 -4.37 -23.25
N HIS A 111 0.13 -5.66 -23.38
CA HIS A 111 0.86 -6.75 -22.73
C HIS A 111 2.31 -6.81 -23.18
N LEU A 112 2.57 -6.71 -24.48
CA LEU A 112 3.93 -6.74 -25.04
C LEU A 112 4.78 -5.53 -24.61
N GLN A 113 4.15 -4.39 -24.32
CA GLN A 113 4.83 -3.19 -23.86
C GLN A 113 4.99 -3.11 -22.34
N SER A 114 4.28 -3.97 -21.57
CA SER A 114 4.40 -3.95 -20.13
C SER A 114 5.80 -4.42 -19.71
N PRO A 115 6.41 -3.78 -18.67
CA PRO A 115 7.77 -4.11 -18.25
C PRO A 115 7.86 -5.47 -17.58
N MET A 116 9.07 -6.00 -17.50
CA MET A 116 9.35 -7.22 -16.75
C MET A 116 9.16 -6.98 -15.25
N VAL A 117 8.76 -8.01 -14.53
CA VAL A 117 8.59 -7.94 -13.06
C VAL A 117 9.87 -7.50 -12.36
N SER A 118 11.02 -8.01 -12.82
CA SER A 118 12.34 -7.62 -12.29
C SER A 118 12.60 -6.12 -12.42
N GLU A 119 12.29 -5.55 -13.57
CA GLU A 119 12.43 -4.12 -13.85
C GLU A 119 11.51 -3.27 -12.94
N CYS A 120 10.23 -3.66 -12.82
CA CYS A 120 9.28 -3.01 -11.92
C CYS A 120 9.78 -3.03 -10.47
N ALA A 121 10.30 -4.17 -10.01
CA ALA A 121 10.80 -4.34 -8.65
C ALA A 121 12.01 -3.44 -8.37
N ASP A 122 12.95 -3.34 -9.33
CA ASP A 122 14.14 -2.49 -9.17
C ASP A 122 13.79 -1.00 -9.15
N LYS A 123 12.90 -0.55 -10.03
CA LYS A 123 12.39 0.82 -10.05
C LYS A 123 11.65 1.16 -8.74
N PHE A 124 10.84 0.23 -8.23
CA PHE A 124 10.16 0.41 -6.95
C PHE A 124 11.14 0.54 -5.79
N LEU A 125 12.13 -0.37 -5.69
CA LEU A 125 13.15 -0.31 -4.63
C LEU A 125 13.95 0.99 -4.67
N LEU A 126 14.34 1.44 -5.85
CA LEU A 126 15.02 2.73 -6.02
C LEU A 126 14.17 3.88 -5.48
N LYS A 127 12.88 3.88 -5.77
CA LYS A 127 11.95 4.86 -5.24
C LYS A 127 11.82 4.79 -3.72
N GLN A 128 11.70 3.58 -3.14
CA GLN A 128 11.57 3.44 -1.69
C GLN A 128 12.82 3.93 -0.95
N ARG A 129 14.03 3.73 -1.52
CA ARG A 129 15.27 4.29 -0.98
C ARG A 129 15.25 5.83 -0.92
N LYS A 130 14.71 6.50 -1.95
CA LYS A 130 14.58 7.97 -1.97
C LYS A 130 13.58 8.52 -0.93
N ARG A 131 12.65 7.68 -0.42
CA ARG A 131 11.63 8.09 0.56
C ARG A 131 12.11 8.10 2.01
N ASN A 132 13.38 7.85 2.26
CA ASN A 132 13.96 7.84 3.61
C ASN A 132 13.20 6.94 4.61
N LEU A 133 12.78 5.76 4.14
CA LEU A 133 12.10 4.77 4.98
C LEU A 133 13.07 4.19 6.02
N ALA A 134 12.50 3.64 7.11
CA ALA A 134 13.28 2.93 8.10
C ALA A 134 14.07 1.76 7.46
N PRO A 135 15.34 1.53 7.84
CA PRO A 135 16.18 0.45 7.27
C PRO A 135 15.50 -0.92 7.28
N VAL A 136 14.75 -1.23 8.35
CA VAL A 136 14.00 -2.49 8.47
C VAL A 136 12.94 -2.60 7.39
N THR A 137 12.17 -1.54 7.14
CA THR A 137 11.13 -1.53 6.09
C THR A 137 11.73 -1.70 4.70
N LEU A 138 12.89 -1.06 4.43
CA LEU A 138 13.61 -1.24 3.16
C LEU A 138 14.10 -2.68 3.00
N LYS A 139 14.60 -3.28 4.08
CA LYS A 139 15.01 -4.69 4.12
C LYS A 139 13.83 -5.62 3.82
N ASP A 140 12.66 -5.37 4.40
CA ASP A 140 11.46 -6.17 4.17
C ASP A 140 11.00 -6.09 2.70
N TYR A 141 11.00 -4.87 2.10
CA TYR A 141 10.75 -4.72 0.66
C TYR A 141 11.77 -5.48 -0.18
N HIS A 142 13.05 -5.39 0.18
CA HIS A 142 14.11 -6.08 -0.57
C HIS A 142 13.90 -7.60 -0.56
N PHE A 143 13.61 -8.20 0.59
CA PHE A 143 13.34 -9.64 0.69
C PHE A 143 12.12 -10.06 -0.09
N LEU A 144 10.99 -9.33 0.07
CA LEU A 144 9.77 -9.63 -0.69
C LEU A 144 10.03 -9.58 -2.19
N LEU A 145 10.65 -8.50 -2.67
CA LEU A 145 10.84 -8.31 -4.11
C LEU A 145 11.91 -9.24 -4.70
N LYS A 146 12.86 -9.69 -3.90
CA LYS A 146 13.76 -10.79 -4.30
C LYS A 146 12.94 -12.05 -4.58
N GLU A 147 12.06 -12.47 -3.66
CA GLU A 147 11.19 -13.64 -3.84
C GLU A 147 10.23 -13.45 -5.03
N VAL A 148 9.70 -12.24 -5.24
CA VAL A 148 8.84 -11.91 -6.40
C VAL A 148 9.60 -12.09 -7.71
N LYS A 149 10.83 -11.59 -7.80
CA LYS A 149 11.69 -11.77 -8.99
C LYS A 149 11.98 -13.23 -9.27
N GLU A 150 12.30 -14.01 -8.23
CA GLU A 150 12.61 -15.44 -8.36
C GLU A 150 11.35 -16.25 -8.77
N THR A 151 10.19 -15.93 -8.20
CA THR A 151 8.95 -16.67 -8.48
C THR A 151 8.39 -16.36 -9.87
N PHE A 152 8.57 -15.13 -10.33
CA PHE A 152 8.01 -14.65 -11.60
C PHE A 152 9.09 -14.28 -12.60
N ASP A 153 10.22 -14.99 -12.56
CA ASP A 153 11.31 -14.79 -13.51
C ASP A 153 10.83 -14.94 -14.96
N GLY A 154 11.33 -14.08 -15.82
CA GLY A 154 10.97 -14.05 -17.23
C GLY A 154 9.53 -13.60 -17.53
N LYS A 155 8.73 -13.20 -16.53
CA LYS A 155 7.34 -12.72 -16.74
C LYS A 155 7.24 -11.20 -16.78
N ARG A 156 6.32 -10.71 -17.62
CA ARG A 156 5.89 -9.32 -17.57
C ARG A 156 4.89 -9.10 -16.43
N ILE A 157 4.80 -7.88 -15.91
CA ILE A 157 3.91 -7.61 -14.77
C ILE A 157 2.43 -7.88 -15.10
N ARG A 158 1.99 -7.70 -16.36
CA ARG A 158 0.63 -8.01 -16.82
C ARG A 158 0.34 -9.50 -16.94
N ASP A 159 1.36 -10.33 -17.10
CA ASP A 159 1.19 -11.78 -17.26
C ASP A 159 0.83 -12.46 -15.93
N ILE A 160 0.99 -11.77 -14.81
CA ILE A 160 0.76 -12.34 -13.49
C ILE A 160 -0.70 -12.13 -13.08
N THR A 161 -1.42 -13.23 -13.08
CA THR A 161 -2.86 -13.22 -12.74
C THR A 161 -3.11 -13.03 -11.23
N PRO A 162 -4.30 -12.60 -10.84
CA PRO A 162 -4.69 -12.53 -9.42
C PRO A 162 -4.46 -13.84 -8.66
N THR A 163 -4.78 -14.97 -9.30
CA THR A 163 -4.57 -16.30 -8.71
C THR A 163 -3.08 -16.60 -8.44
N MET A 164 -2.19 -16.17 -9.31
CA MET A 164 -0.75 -16.33 -9.11
C MET A 164 -0.25 -15.48 -7.93
N TRP A 165 -0.74 -14.26 -7.78
CA TRP A 165 -0.43 -13.43 -6.62
C TRP A 165 -0.96 -14.01 -5.30
N THR A 166 -2.18 -14.56 -5.31
CA THR A 166 -2.77 -15.24 -4.16
C THR A 166 -1.91 -16.43 -3.74
N LYS A 167 -1.55 -17.31 -4.67
CA LYS A 167 -0.66 -18.45 -4.41
C LYS A 167 0.71 -18.00 -3.85
N PHE A 168 1.26 -16.91 -4.38
CA PHE A 168 2.51 -16.35 -3.87
C PHE A 168 2.40 -15.92 -2.40
N ILE A 169 1.28 -15.30 -1.99
CA ILE A 169 1.04 -14.91 -0.60
C ILE A 169 0.90 -16.15 0.28
N GLU A 170 0.09 -17.11 -0.14
CA GLU A 170 -0.27 -18.33 0.60
C GLU A 170 0.86 -19.35 0.70
N ALA A 171 1.91 -19.22 -0.11
CA ALA A 171 3.10 -20.05 0.00
C ALA A 171 3.82 -19.97 1.37
N LYS A 172 3.49 -18.96 2.20
CA LYS A 172 3.99 -18.89 3.58
C LYS A 172 3.01 -19.54 4.55
N PRO A 173 3.52 -20.37 5.49
CA PRO A 173 2.65 -21.14 6.38
C PRO A 173 1.91 -20.30 7.44
N HIS A 174 2.48 -19.13 7.80
CA HIS A 174 1.93 -18.34 8.91
C HIS A 174 1.05 -17.17 8.42
N PRO A 175 -0.21 -17.05 8.90
CA PRO A 175 -1.14 -15.97 8.53
C PRO A 175 -0.57 -14.56 8.70
N VAL A 176 0.20 -14.31 9.78
CA VAL A 176 0.85 -13.03 10.03
C VAL A 176 1.86 -12.69 8.94
N THR A 177 2.62 -13.68 8.46
CA THR A 177 3.59 -13.49 7.37
C THR A 177 2.86 -13.26 6.05
N GLN A 178 1.77 -13.99 5.79
CA GLN A 178 0.92 -13.79 4.61
C GLN A 178 0.35 -12.37 4.59
N ARG A 179 -0.17 -11.89 5.73
CA ARG A 179 -0.67 -10.51 5.87
C ARG A 179 0.41 -9.46 5.61
N SER A 180 1.60 -9.66 6.12
CA SER A 180 2.74 -8.77 5.87
C SER A 180 3.10 -8.75 4.37
N ARG A 181 3.19 -9.92 3.74
CA ARG A 181 3.40 -10.04 2.29
C ARG A 181 2.34 -9.29 1.49
N PHE A 182 1.07 -9.48 1.84
CA PHE A 182 -0.03 -8.78 1.19
C PHE A 182 0.12 -7.26 1.25
N ILE A 183 0.44 -6.71 2.43
CA ILE A 183 0.60 -5.26 2.62
C ILE A 183 1.74 -4.70 1.74
N TYR A 184 2.90 -5.33 1.76
CA TYR A 184 4.05 -4.90 0.98
C TYR A 184 3.83 -5.11 -0.53
N LEU A 185 3.23 -6.23 -0.92
CA LEU A 185 2.87 -6.53 -2.31
C LEU A 185 1.85 -5.53 -2.85
N LYS A 186 0.82 -5.20 -2.08
CA LYS A 186 -0.17 -4.18 -2.44
C LYS A 186 0.48 -2.81 -2.69
N SER A 187 1.49 -2.46 -1.88
CA SER A 187 2.26 -1.23 -2.10
C SER A 187 3.05 -1.26 -3.42
N PHE A 188 3.67 -2.39 -3.74
CA PHE A 188 4.38 -2.59 -5.01
C PHE A 188 3.42 -2.55 -6.22
N LEU A 189 2.31 -3.26 -6.15
CA LEU A 189 1.32 -3.28 -7.23
C LEU A 189 0.64 -1.92 -7.44
N ASN A 190 0.37 -1.16 -6.37
CA ASN A 190 -0.07 0.22 -6.49
C ASN A 190 0.94 1.11 -7.25
N PHE A 191 2.23 0.88 -7.08
CA PHE A 191 3.26 1.56 -7.86
C PHE A 191 3.20 1.15 -9.33
N CYS A 192 2.95 -0.11 -9.64
CA CYS A 192 2.83 -0.62 -11.01
C CYS A 192 1.55 -0.10 -11.72
N VAL A 193 0.49 0.22 -10.99
CA VAL A 193 -0.72 0.88 -11.53
C VAL A 193 -0.50 2.38 -11.79
N GLY A 194 0.60 2.95 -11.31
CA GLY A 194 0.92 4.36 -11.52
C GLY A 194 0.77 5.22 -10.28
N LYS A 195 0.36 4.68 -9.13
CA LYS A 195 0.25 5.48 -7.91
C LYS A 195 1.60 6.06 -7.51
N ASN A 196 1.75 7.36 -7.73
CA ASN A 196 3.03 8.07 -7.59
C ASN A 196 4.14 7.53 -8.53
N ASN A 197 3.79 7.03 -9.71
CA ASN A 197 4.72 6.57 -10.73
C ASN A 197 4.21 7.02 -12.10
N PRO A 198 4.62 8.20 -12.60
CA PRO A 198 4.17 8.74 -13.89
C PRO A 198 4.42 7.77 -15.05
N GLU A 199 5.58 7.14 -15.10
CA GLU A 199 5.94 6.18 -16.15
C GLU A 199 4.96 5.02 -16.25
N ALA A 200 4.55 4.45 -15.10
CA ALA A 200 3.57 3.37 -15.07
C ALA A 200 2.16 3.85 -15.48
N THR A 201 1.83 5.11 -15.22
CA THR A 201 0.57 5.72 -15.64
C THR A 201 0.56 5.94 -17.16
N GLU A 202 1.60 6.53 -17.70
CA GLU A 202 1.72 6.83 -19.14
C GLU A 202 1.78 5.56 -19.99
N SER A 203 2.58 4.59 -19.58
CA SER A 203 2.78 3.31 -20.29
C SER A 203 1.78 2.22 -19.91
N ARG A 204 0.82 2.50 -19.01
CA ARG A 204 -0.22 1.56 -18.54
C ARG A 204 0.35 0.18 -18.19
N TRP A 205 1.29 0.13 -17.25
CA TRP A 205 1.89 -1.15 -16.83
C TRP A 205 0.84 -2.13 -16.28
N LEU A 206 -0.10 -1.63 -15.47
CA LEU A 206 -1.29 -2.33 -15.01
C LEU A 206 -2.47 -1.36 -15.01
N ASP A 207 -3.67 -1.85 -15.32
CA ASP A 207 -4.90 -1.05 -15.28
C ASP A 207 -5.48 -0.97 -13.87
N SER A 208 -5.29 -2.03 -13.08
CA SER A 208 -5.73 -2.11 -11.68
C SER A 208 -4.81 -3.01 -10.88
N VAL A 209 -4.94 -2.98 -9.57
CA VAL A 209 -4.19 -3.88 -8.68
C VAL A 209 -4.77 -5.29 -8.76
N PRO A 210 -4.07 -6.27 -9.34
CA PRO A 210 -4.57 -7.64 -9.52
C PRO A 210 -4.41 -8.46 -8.24
N LEU A 211 -4.98 -8.00 -7.11
CA LEU A 211 -4.77 -8.61 -5.81
C LEU A 211 -6.09 -8.70 -5.04
N TYR A 212 -6.69 -9.88 -5.02
CA TYR A 212 -7.95 -10.23 -4.36
C TYR A 212 -7.69 -11.27 -3.26
N TRP A 213 -6.93 -10.88 -2.24
CA TRP A 213 -6.64 -11.75 -1.12
C TRP A 213 -7.24 -11.18 0.16
N GLU A 214 -7.98 -12.00 0.87
CA GLU A 214 -8.49 -11.69 2.20
C GLU A 214 -7.62 -12.39 3.25
N ALA A 215 -7.22 -11.62 4.26
CA ALA A 215 -6.44 -12.19 5.36
C ALA A 215 -7.28 -13.24 6.08
N PRO A 216 -6.73 -14.45 6.32
CA PRO A 216 -7.40 -15.44 7.14
C PRO A 216 -7.80 -14.82 8.48
N LYS A 217 -9.00 -15.10 8.96
CA LYS A 217 -9.41 -14.75 10.32
C LYS A 217 -8.49 -15.50 11.27
N THR A 218 -7.61 -14.78 11.93
CA THR A 218 -6.79 -15.36 13.01
C THR A 218 -7.59 -15.30 14.28
N GLU A 219 -7.62 -16.39 15.02
CA GLU A 219 -8.08 -16.35 16.42
C GLU A 219 -7.30 -15.28 17.15
N VAL A 220 -7.99 -14.51 17.97
CA VAL A 220 -7.34 -13.49 18.80
C VAL A 220 -6.49 -14.25 19.82
N ALA A 221 -5.19 -14.33 19.57
CA ALA A 221 -4.30 -14.96 20.52
C ALA A 221 -4.37 -14.21 21.86
N GLU A 222 -4.39 -14.96 22.93
CA GLU A 222 -4.34 -14.38 24.28
C GLU A 222 -3.14 -13.44 24.41
N ILE A 223 -3.37 -12.24 24.93
CA ILE A 223 -2.31 -11.26 25.11
C ILE A 223 -1.44 -11.75 26.28
N ALA A 224 -0.24 -12.18 25.96
CA ALA A 224 0.69 -12.64 26.97
C ALA A 224 1.21 -11.49 27.82
N SER A 225 1.25 -11.69 29.13
CA SER A 225 1.96 -10.85 30.11
C SER A 225 2.48 -11.70 31.26
N TYR A 226 3.43 -11.17 32.01
CA TYR A 226 3.88 -11.80 33.22
C TYR A 226 2.83 -11.66 34.33
N THR A 227 2.75 -12.65 35.22
CA THR A 227 2.20 -12.51 36.56
C THR A 227 3.23 -11.86 37.48
N TYR A 228 2.83 -11.45 38.67
CA TYR A 228 3.77 -10.94 39.65
C TYR A 228 4.87 -11.97 39.99
N THR A 229 4.50 -13.24 40.17
CA THR A 229 5.47 -14.32 40.40
C THR A 229 6.46 -14.48 39.25
N ASP A 230 6.00 -14.38 37.99
CA ASP A 230 6.87 -14.41 36.80
C ASP A 230 7.90 -13.26 36.86
N VAL A 231 7.47 -12.06 37.32
CA VAL A 231 8.37 -10.90 37.48
C VAL A 231 9.42 -11.14 38.54
N VAL A 232 9.03 -11.64 39.69
CA VAL A 232 9.97 -11.96 40.80
C VAL A 232 11.04 -12.94 40.32
N GLU A 233 10.65 -14.04 39.70
CA GLU A 233 11.57 -15.04 39.16
C GLU A 233 12.45 -14.50 38.03
N LEU A 234 11.91 -13.64 37.18
CA LEU A 234 12.68 -12.94 36.15
C LEU A 234 13.76 -12.06 36.76
N LEU A 235 13.42 -11.26 37.78
CA LEU A 235 14.36 -10.32 38.42
C LEU A 235 15.43 -11.05 39.21
N LYS A 236 15.12 -12.20 39.88
CA LYS A 236 16.13 -13.07 40.49
C LYS A 236 17.18 -13.51 39.46
N ARG A 237 16.73 -14.01 38.32
CA ARG A 237 17.63 -14.41 37.23
C ARG A 237 18.38 -13.24 36.64
N ALA A 238 17.73 -12.08 36.55
CA ALA A 238 18.34 -10.87 36.03
C ALA A 238 19.47 -10.35 36.91
N ASN A 239 19.29 -10.41 38.24
CA ASN A 239 20.32 -10.04 39.20
C ASN A 239 21.55 -10.96 39.09
N LEU A 240 21.34 -12.29 39.09
CA LEU A 240 22.42 -13.28 38.93
C LEU A 240 23.19 -13.12 37.59
N ASN A 241 22.57 -12.57 36.55
CA ASN A 241 23.20 -12.36 35.25
C ASN A 241 23.70 -10.89 35.03
N GLY A 242 23.66 -10.03 36.06
CA GLY A 242 24.09 -8.63 35.98
C GLY A 242 23.21 -7.79 35.01
N THR A 243 21.92 -8.12 34.89
CA THR A 243 21.00 -7.45 33.95
C THR A 243 19.78 -6.87 34.66
N LEU A 244 19.84 -6.73 35.96
CA LEU A 244 18.74 -6.26 36.80
C LEU A 244 18.25 -4.86 36.33
N GLY A 245 19.19 -3.91 36.18
CA GLY A 245 18.88 -2.55 35.76
C GLY A 245 18.09 -2.51 34.43
N TYR A 246 18.48 -3.30 33.45
CA TYR A 246 17.75 -3.42 32.18
C TYR A 246 16.31 -3.88 32.38
N HIS A 247 16.09 -4.94 33.17
CA HIS A 247 14.76 -5.54 33.33
C HIS A 247 13.82 -4.65 34.11
N VAL A 248 14.29 -4.05 35.20
CA VAL A 248 13.49 -3.10 35.97
C VAL A 248 13.14 -1.87 35.14
N MET A 249 14.12 -1.27 34.49
CA MET A 249 13.86 -0.12 33.62
C MET A 249 12.80 -0.43 32.55
N ARG A 250 12.87 -1.59 31.88
CA ARG A 250 11.93 -1.98 30.84
C ARG A 250 10.53 -2.28 31.38
N LEU A 251 10.41 -2.85 32.56
CA LEU A 251 9.16 -3.15 33.24
C LEU A 251 8.43 -1.91 33.72
N PHE A 252 9.15 -0.88 34.21
CA PHE A 252 8.51 0.33 34.71
C PHE A 252 8.31 1.41 33.62
N SER A 253 9.27 1.57 32.69
CA SER A 253 9.22 2.66 31.71
C SER A 253 8.30 2.44 30.52
N MET A 254 7.84 1.22 30.29
CA MET A 254 7.01 0.84 29.11
C MET A 254 7.65 1.18 27.75
N MET A 255 8.95 1.42 27.67
CA MET A 255 9.64 1.73 26.44
C MET A 255 9.62 0.55 25.45
N ARG A 256 9.52 0.82 24.14
CA ARG A 256 9.79 -0.20 23.12
C ARG A 256 11.27 -0.55 23.12
N THR A 257 11.62 -1.76 22.65
CA THR A 257 13.03 -2.18 22.63
C THR A 257 13.93 -1.16 21.93
N GLU A 258 13.55 -0.70 20.74
CA GLU A 258 14.34 0.30 19.99
C GLU A 258 14.37 1.68 20.65
N GLU A 259 13.32 2.05 21.40
CA GLU A 259 13.31 3.29 22.19
C GLU A 259 14.28 3.18 23.36
N TYR A 260 14.29 2.04 24.04
CA TYR A 260 15.20 1.78 25.14
C TYR A 260 16.66 1.74 24.70
N GLU A 261 16.96 1.07 23.58
CA GLU A 261 18.30 1.04 23.02
C GLU A 261 18.83 2.46 22.76
N ARG A 262 18.02 3.32 22.11
CA ARG A 262 18.38 4.72 21.89
C ARG A 262 18.45 5.54 23.18
N PHE A 263 17.59 5.25 24.16
CA PHE A 263 17.59 5.89 25.46
C PHE A 263 18.92 5.66 26.18
N ILE A 264 19.47 4.45 26.08
CA ILE A 264 20.79 4.11 26.64
C ILE A 264 21.94 4.67 25.79
N GLU A 265 21.86 4.49 24.46
CA GLU A 265 22.94 4.91 23.55
C GLU A 265 23.16 6.43 23.58
N ILE A 266 22.08 7.21 23.59
CA ILE A 266 22.13 8.67 23.55
C ILE A 266 22.19 9.28 24.96
N GLY A 267 21.51 8.67 25.92
CA GLY A 267 21.32 9.18 27.26
C GLY A 267 22.53 8.92 28.19
N GLY A 268 22.99 7.68 28.18
CA GLY A 268 24.01 7.18 29.11
C GLY A 268 23.63 5.81 29.68
N LYS A 269 24.61 5.05 30.14
CA LYS A 269 24.44 3.64 30.52
C LYS A 269 24.07 3.41 31.97
N THR A 270 24.23 4.41 32.84
CA THR A 270 23.86 4.35 34.26
C THR A 270 22.88 5.46 34.57
N VAL A 271 22.23 5.42 35.74
CA VAL A 271 21.32 6.48 36.17
C VAL A 271 22.07 7.82 36.27
N LYS A 272 23.28 7.83 36.80
CA LYS A 272 24.13 9.04 36.95
C LYS A 272 24.46 9.70 35.62
N THR A 273 24.69 8.90 34.60
CA THR A 273 25.15 9.41 33.30
C THR A 273 24.00 9.67 32.34
N ASN A 274 22.79 9.16 32.59
CA ASN A 274 21.69 9.24 31.67
C ASN A 274 20.95 10.57 31.78
N ARG A 275 21.19 11.47 30.82
CA ARG A 275 20.62 12.82 30.77
C ARG A 275 19.09 12.88 30.62
N PHE A 276 18.41 11.75 30.41
CA PHE A 276 16.96 11.67 30.30
C PHE A 276 16.28 11.25 31.59
N ILE A 277 17.05 10.92 32.62
CA ILE A 277 16.58 10.60 33.96
C ILE A 277 16.83 11.81 34.85
N ASP A 278 15.77 12.33 35.44
CA ASP A 278 15.79 13.42 36.40
C ASP A 278 15.23 12.89 37.71
N LEU A 279 16.12 12.47 38.60
CA LEU A 279 15.76 11.90 39.91
C LEU A 279 15.16 12.93 40.85
N GLU A 280 15.64 14.18 40.83
CA GLU A 280 15.16 15.24 41.70
C GLU A 280 13.68 15.52 41.48
N ASN A 281 13.29 15.62 40.20
CA ASN A 281 11.90 15.87 39.80
C ASN A 281 11.11 14.57 39.57
N GLY A 282 11.69 13.38 39.80
CA GLY A 282 11.00 12.10 39.55
C GLY A 282 10.50 11.93 38.13
N ARG A 283 11.36 12.23 37.13
CA ARG A 283 10.96 12.32 35.75
C ARG A 283 11.86 11.53 34.82
N ILE A 284 11.25 10.84 33.83
CA ILE A 284 11.94 10.27 32.66
C ILE A 284 11.43 10.91 31.40
N THR A 285 12.32 11.41 30.56
CA THR A 285 11.98 12.08 29.27
C THR A 285 12.26 11.18 28.09
N ILE A 286 11.27 10.98 27.22
CA ILE A 286 11.39 10.28 25.94
C ILE A 286 11.13 11.31 24.84
N ASN A 287 12.19 11.94 24.34
CA ASN A 287 12.10 12.98 23.34
C ASN A 287 12.10 12.40 21.90
N ASN A 288 12.08 13.28 20.89
CA ASN A 288 12.05 12.90 19.49
C ASN A 288 13.28 12.09 19.03
N LEU A 289 14.42 12.20 19.71
CA LEU A 289 15.63 11.44 19.38
C LEU A 289 15.48 9.96 19.75
N ILE A 290 14.72 9.70 20.82
CA ILE A 290 14.47 8.37 21.37
C ILE A 290 13.26 7.73 20.69
N TYR A 291 12.22 8.52 20.37
CA TYR A 291 10.94 8.03 19.88
C TYR A 291 11.07 7.27 18.56
N LYS A 292 10.34 6.18 18.41
CA LYS A 292 10.44 5.28 17.25
C LYS A 292 9.97 5.90 15.94
N LYS A 293 8.95 6.74 15.95
CA LYS A 293 8.38 7.35 14.75
C LYS A 293 9.21 8.54 14.30
N ARG A 294 10.11 8.33 13.36
CA ARG A 294 10.82 9.38 12.64
C ARG A 294 9.94 9.82 11.46
N GLY A 295 9.56 11.09 11.42
CA GLY A 295 8.95 11.72 10.25
C GLY A 295 7.47 12.10 10.38
N GLN A 296 7.18 13.31 9.98
CA GLN A 296 5.90 13.92 9.62
C GLN A 296 4.91 14.33 10.70
N SER A 297 5.12 14.10 11.96
CA SER A 297 4.38 14.84 12.96
C SER A 297 5.36 15.40 13.98
N GLU A 298 5.15 16.65 14.35
CA GLU A 298 5.70 17.30 15.53
C GLU A 298 5.24 16.57 16.79
N HIS A 299 5.55 15.28 16.89
CA HIS A 299 5.26 14.52 18.09
C HIS A 299 6.19 15.04 19.17
N ARG A 300 5.63 15.87 20.02
CA ARG A 300 6.19 16.24 21.30
C ARG A 300 6.56 14.94 22.01
N GLY A 301 7.77 14.89 22.55
CA GLY A 301 8.20 13.77 23.38
C GLY A 301 7.18 13.49 24.47
N ARG A 302 7.25 12.33 25.07
CA ARG A 302 6.43 11.97 26.20
C ARG A 302 7.27 12.01 27.49
N TYR A 303 6.59 12.29 28.58
CA TYR A 303 7.21 12.35 29.91
C TYR A 303 6.53 11.35 30.82
N TYR A 304 7.32 10.69 31.62
CA TYR A 304 6.87 9.98 32.80
C TYR A 304 7.12 10.90 33.98
N THR A 305 6.18 11.78 34.28
CA THR A 305 6.37 12.91 35.21
C THR A 305 6.11 12.56 36.65
N GLU A 306 5.41 11.48 36.94
CA GLU A 306 5.14 11.01 38.30
C GLU A 306 5.57 9.55 38.36
N LEU A 307 6.84 9.32 38.57
CA LEU A 307 7.31 7.95 38.68
C LEU A 307 6.65 7.28 39.89
N PRO A 308 6.12 6.05 39.72
CA PRO A 308 5.66 5.26 40.85
C PRO A 308 6.77 5.15 41.92
N THR A 309 6.41 5.21 43.22
CA THR A 309 7.34 5.17 44.29
C THR A 309 8.37 4.05 44.18
N ALA A 310 7.92 2.84 43.93
CA ALA A 310 8.82 1.71 43.71
C ALA A 310 9.81 1.93 42.57
N PHE A 311 9.39 2.58 41.47
CA PHE A 311 10.30 2.85 40.34
C PHE A 311 11.33 3.91 40.69
N LYS A 312 10.93 4.95 41.45
CA LYS A 312 11.85 5.98 41.94
C LYS A 312 12.90 5.38 42.87
N GLU A 313 12.49 4.56 43.83
CA GLU A 313 13.40 3.85 44.74
C GLU A 313 14.38 2.91 44.01
N TRP A 314 13.92 2.24 42.94
CA TRP A 314 14.82 1.44 42.08
C TRP A 314 15.86 2.31 41.36
N LEU A 315 15.48 3.49 40.87
CA LEU A 315 16.42 4.39 40.22
C LEU A 315 17.44 4.96 41.23
N GLU A 316 17.00 5.30 42.45
CA GLU A 316 17.86 5.71 43.53
C GLU A 316 18.86 4.60 43.90
N TYR A 317 18.38 3.37 44.06
CA TYR A 317 19.22 2.20 44.31
C TYR A 317 20.27 1.98 43.21
N PHE A 318 19.88 2.09 41.93
CA PHE A 318 20.80 1.95 40.81
C PHE A 318 21.78 3.11 40.71
N ASN A 319 21.39 4.30 41.13
CA ASN A 319 22.25 5.46 41.20
C ASN A 319 23.33 5.28 42.26
N GLU A 320 22.96 4.81 43.46
CA GLU A 320 23.89 4.54 44.54
C GLU A 320 24.90 3.43 44.23
N ASN A 321 24.44 2.37 43.57
CA ASN A 321 25.26 1.19 43.25
C ASN A 321 25.91 1.26 41.85
N ASP A 322 25.82 2.40 41.14
CA ASP A 322 26.33 2.60 39.77
C ASP A 322 25.94 1.47 38.79
N THR A 323 24.70 1.01 38.92
CA THR A 323 24.21 -0.15 38.19
C THR A 323 24.10 0.15 36.70
N GLU A 324 24.65 -0.74 35.88
CA GLU A 324 24.53 -0.63 34.41
C GLU A 324 23.09 -0.94 33.95
N LEU A 325 22.52 -0.03 33.18
CA LEU A 325 21.18 -0.16 32.59
C LEU A 325 21.21 -0.82 31.21
N SER A 326 22.38 -1.00 30.61
CA SER A 326 22.55 -1.56 29.29
C SER A 326 22.57 -3.09 29.27
N ILE A 327 22.28 -3.68 28.14
CA ILE A 327 22.38 -5.13 27.88
C ILE A 327 22.81 -5.36 26.44
N THR A 328 23.63 -6.37 26.19
CA THR A 328 23.96 -6.75 24.82
C THR A 328 22.89 -7.66 24.22
N MET A 329 22.69 -7.55 22.88
CA MET A 329 21.77 -8.45 22.15
C MET A 329 22.12 -9.93 22.37
N LYS A 330 23.41 -10.27 22.46
CA LYS A 330 23.89 -11.64 22.74
C LYS A 330 23.42 -12.14 24.10
N THR A 331 23.51 -11.29 25.12
CA THR A 331 23.05 -11.60 26.48
C THR A 331 21.55 -11.80 26.53
N THR A 332 20.78 -10.88 25.90
CA THR A 332 19.32 -11.00 25.80
C THR A 332 18.89 -12.29 25.10
N ALA A 333 19.51 -12.63 23.97
CA ALA A 333 19.22 -13.85 23.24
C ALA A 333 19.57 -15.11 24.04
N LYS A 334 20.72 -15.11 24.76
CA LYS A 334 21.14 -16.20 25.64
C LYS A 334 20.15 -16.40 26.80
N MET A 335 19.73 -15.32 27.43
CA MET A 335 18.75 -15.39 28.54
C MET A 335 17.43 -15.95 28.06
N ARG A 336 16.86 -15.42 26.96
CA ARG A 336 15.59 -15.92 26.39
C ARG A 336 15.64 -17.39 26.03
N ARG A 337 16.74 -17.86 25.42
CA ARG A 337 16.90 -19.26 25.01
C ARG A 337 17.02 -20.20 26.21
N LYS A 338 17.68 -19.78 27.27
CA LYS A 338 17.94 -20.57 28.49
C LYS A 338 16.84 -20.43 29.54
N SER A 339 15.89 -19.54 29.35
CA SER A 339 14.82 -19.31 30.31
C SER A 339 13.90 -20.53 30.41
N PRO A 340 13.54 -20.95 31.62
CA PRO A 340 12.51 -21.94 31.85
C PRO A 340 11.10 -21.41 31.56
N ASN A 341 10.89 -20.08 31.62
CA ASN A 341 9.60 -19.45 31.35
C ASN A 341 9.41 -19.21 29.83
N PRO A 342 8.44 -19.86 29.19
CA PRO A 342 8.20 -19.69 27.75
C PRO A 342 7.82 -18.25 27.37
N LYS A 343 7.24 -17.48 28.29
CA LYS A 343 6.89 -16.05 28.08
C LYS A 343 8.11 -15.19 27.75
N ASP A 344 9.29 -15.54 28.26
CA ASP A 344 10.53 -14.80 27.98
C ASP A 344 10.93 -14.80 26.50
N ARG A 345 10.38 -15.73 25.69
CA ARG A 345 10.60 -15.81 24.24
C ARG A 345 9.70 -14.87 23.45
N ILE A 346 8.65 -14.34 24.08
CA ILE A 346 7.67 -13.45 23.42
C ILE A 346 8.31 -12.07 23.22
N SER A 347 8.18 -11.55 22.01
CA SER A 347 8.70 -10.22 21.70
C SER A 347 7.98 -9.13 22.52
N ASN A 348 8.75 -8.22 23.08
CA ASN A 348 8.25 -7.11 23.90
C ASN A 348 7.45 -7.53 25.15
N ILE A 349 7.62 -8.74 25.67
CA ILE A 349 6.88 -9.23 26.85
C ILE A 349 7.00 -8.29 28.05
N LEU A 350 8.20 -7.72 28.31
CA LEU A 350 8.40 -6.74 29.38
C LEU A 350 7.47 -5.53 29.21
N ARG A 351 7.33 -5.04 28.00
CA ARG A 351 6.42 -3.93 27.70
C ARG A 351 4.95 -4.34 27.79
N HIS A 352 4.59 -5.53 27.34
CA HIS A 352 3.22 -6.06 27.49
C HIS A 352 2.83 -6.11 28.96
N SER A 353 3.70 -6.66 29.81
CA SER A 353 3.47 -6.75 31.26
C SER A 353 3.41 -5.38 31.92
N ALA A 354 4.33 -4.48 31.58
CA ALA A 354 4.35 -3.12 32.08
C ALA A 354 3.06 -2.35 31.79
N ILE A 355 2.56 -2.42 30.55
CA ILE A 355 1.31 -1.77 30.14
C ILE A 355 0.11 -2.41 30.83
N THR A 356 0.08 -3.75 30.94
CA THR A 356 -0.97 -4.48 31.64
C THR A 356 -1.04 -4.07 33.11
N PHE A 357 0.07 -4.13 33.83
CA PHE A 357 0.11 -3.76 35.26
C PHE A 357 -0.30 -2.30 35.47
N HIS A 358 0.17 -1.37 34.64
CA HIS A 358 -0.20 0.03 34.76
C HIS A 358 -1.69 0.25 34.50
N SER A 359 -2.23 -0.37 33.42
CA SER A 359 -3.64 -0.23 33.08
C SER A 359 -4.56 -0.77 34.19
N ILE A 360 -4.19 -1.89 34.81
CA ILE A 360 -4.96 -2.51 35.89
C ILE A 360 -4.84 -1.70 37.19
N ARG A 361 -3.62 -1.30 37.56
CA ARG A 361 -3.35 -0.58 38.79
C ARG A 361 -4.05 0.77 38.87
N PHE A 362 -3.91 1.56 37.80
CA PHE A 362 -4.39 2.93 37.77
C PHE A 362 -5.77 3.10 37.17
N SER A 363 -6.30 2.09 36.47
CA SER A 363 -7.61 2.13 35.77
C SER A 363 -7.81 3.36 34.91
N ASP A 364 -6.71 3.92 34.37
CA ASP A 364 -6.70 5.11 33.51
C ASP A 364 -6.04 4.77 32.15
N PRO A 365 -6.85 4.43 31.14
CA PRO A 365 -6.36 4.11 29.80
C PRO A 365 -5.69 5.29 29.10
N LEU A 366 -6.12 6.54 29.36
CA LEU A 366 -5.53 7.72 28.75
C LEU A 366 -4.11 7.97 29.29
N ARG A 367 -3.94 7.92 30.61
CA ARG A 367 -2.62 8.03 31.27
C ARG A 367 -1.68 6.91 30.76
N THR A 368 -2.18 5.68 30.72
CA THR A 368 -1.40 4.54 30.19
C THR A 368 -1.03 4.76 28.73
N SER A 369 -1.94 5.25 27.89
CA SER A 369 -1.69 5.50 26.47
C SER A 369 -0.61 6.58 26.27
N TYR A 370 -0.65 7.63 27.06
CA TYR A 370 0.34 8.70 27.02
C TYR A 370 1.74 8.19 27.40
N ILE A 371 1.88 7.50 28.54
CA ILE A 371 3.17 6.96 29.01
C ILE A 371 3.71 5.89 28.06
N ALA A 372 2.84 4.99 27.59
CA ALA A 372 3.22 3.94 26.65
C ALA A 372 3.49 4.46 25.22
N GLY A 373 2.98 5.64 24.86
CA GLY A 373 3.06 6.17 23.49
C GLY A 373 2.32 5.32 22.46
N ASN A 374 1.13 4.83 22.83
CA ASN A 374 0.19 4.10 21.99
C ASN A 374 -1.20 4.75 22.11
N SER A 375 -2.11 4.49 21.17
CA SER A 375 -3.51 4.85 21.38
C SER A 375 -4.18 3.89 22.37
N VAL A 376 -5.27 4.33 23.01
CA VAL A 376 -6.09 3.49 23.91
C VAL A 376 -6.55 2.22 23.21
N SER A 377 -7.00 2.32 21.96
CA SER A 377 -7.42 1.16 21.16
C SER A 377 -6.28 0.16 20.94
N ILE A 378 -5.06 0.62 20.69
CA ILE A 378 -3.90 -0.27 20.56
C ILE A 378 -3.57 -0.96 21.90
N ILE A 379 -3.70 -0.25 23.03
CA ILE A 379 -3.50 -0.85 24.36
C ILE A 379 -4.50 -1.96 24.59
N SER A 380 -5.78 -1.68 24.44
CA SER A 380 -6.86 -2.66 24.66
C SER A 380 -6.74 -3.89 23.77
N ASN A 381 -6.39 -3.70 22.49
CA ASN A 381 -6.39 -4.79 21.52
C ASN A 381 -5.08 -5.61 21.51
N HIS A 382 -3.96 -5.06 22.00
CA HIS A 382 -2.65 -5.70 21.79
C HIS A 382 -1.78 -5.81 23.03
N TYR A 383 -2.15 -5.16 24.14
CA TYR A 383 -1.28 -5.12 25.35
C TYR A 383 -1.99 -5.51 26.64
N LEU A 384 -3.28 -5.23 26.78
CA LEU A 384 -4.00 -5.43 28.02
C LEU A 384 -4.43 -6.89 28.18
N ASN A 385 -3.79 -7.61 29.08
CA ASN A 385 -4.23 -8.95 29.48
C ASN A 385 -5.16 -8.84 30.70
N MET A 386 -6.44 -9.05 30.45
CA MET A 386 -7.48 -9.00 31.50
C MET A 386 -7.45 -10.16 32.49
N ASN A 387 -6.68 -11.21 32.20
CA ASN A 387 -6.53 -12.38 33.09
C ASN A 387 -5.52 -12.13 34.23
N ILE A 388 -4.81 -10.99 34.22
CA ILE A 388 -3.90 -10.64 35.33
C ILE A 388 -4.72 -10.08 36.50
N PRO A 389 -4.60 -10.67 37.71
CA PRO A 389 -5.30 -10.17 38.88
C PRO A 389 -4.85 -8.76 39.27
N LYS A 390 -5.77 -7.96 39.81
CA LYS A 390 -5.43 -6.64 40.33
C LYS A 390 -4.34 -6.70 41.41
N MET A 391 -4.37 -7.72 42.26
CA MET A 391 -3.39 -7.96 43.28
C MET A 391 -1.94 -8.08 42.74
N ASP A 392 -1.79 -8.71 41.55
CA ASP A 392 -0.49 -8.83 40.88
C ASP A 392 0.03 -7.45 40.45
N ALA A 393 -0.84 -6.60 39.92
CA ALA A 393 -0.50 -5.25 39.52
C ALA A 393 -0.18 -4.36 40.70
N ASP A 394 -0.92 -4.49 41.81
CA ASP A 394 -0.67 -3.78 43.06
C ASP A 394 0.68 -4.19 43.65
N SER A 395 0.93 -5.51 43.77
CA SER A 395 2.20 -6.05 44.28
C SER A 395 3.40 -5.65 43.41
N PHE A 396 3.22 -5.56 42.09
CA PHE A 396 4.26 -5.09 41.18
C PHE A 396 4.66 -3.64 41.48
N TYR A 397 3.72 -2.75 41.77
CA TYR A 397 4.00 -1.36 42.11
C TYR A 397 4.46 -1.14 43.59
N GLU A 398 4.44 -2.19 44.41
CA GLU A 398 5.01 -2.26 45.73
C GLU A 398 6.40 -2.94 45.74
N LEU A 399 6.86 -3.44 44.60
CA LEU A 399 8.14 -4.12 44.46
C LEU A 399 9.32 -3.10 44.49
N THR A 400 9.66 -2.61 45.66
CA THR A 400 10.78 -1.75 45.92
C THR A 400 12.09 -2.54 46.08
N PRO A 401 13.28 -1.91 46.08
CA PRO A 401 14.54 -2.59 46.42
C PRO A 401 14.51 -3.27 47.79
N THR A 402 13.85 -2.68 48.76
CA THR A 402 13.67 -3.30 50.10
C THR A 402 12.86 -4.58 49.99
N LYS A 403 11.73 -4.53 49.30
CA LYS A 403 10.90 -5.71 49.07
C LYS A 403 11.63 -6.77 48.24
N ALA A 404 12.45 -6.37 47.32
CA ALA A 404 13.29 -7.25 46.51
C ALA A 404 14.31 -8.03 47.33
N LYS A 405 14.90 -7.42 48.39
CA LYS A 405 15.76 -8.12 49.34
C LYS A 405 15.00 -9.19 50.13
N GLU A 406 13.81 -8.86 50.60
CA GLU A 406 12.95 -9.82 51.32
C GLU A 406 12.58 -11.05 50.42
N LEU A 407 12.39 -10.83 49.13
CA LEU A 407 12.06 -11.87 48.16
C LEU A 407 13.27 -12.61 47.59
N GLY A 408 14.51 -12.26 48.02
CA GLY A 408 15.75 -12.86 47.53
C GLY A 408 16.05 -12.53 46.06
N ILE A 409 15.64 -11.35 45.59
CA ILE A 409 16.03 -10.80 44.29
C ILE A 409 17.39 -10.13 44.36
N LEU A 410 17.63 -9.39 45.43
CA LEU A 410 18.88 -8.67 45.72
C LEU A 410 19.74 -9.42 46.75
#